data_afce055f084dc431fb47a8b568994801
#
_entry.id   afce055f084dc431fb47a8b568994801
#
_cell.length_a   1.000
_cell.length_b   1.000
_cell.length_c   1.000
_cell.angle_alpha   90.00
_cell.angle_beta   90.00
_cell.angle_gamma   90.00
#
_symmetry.space_group_name_H-M   'P 1'
#
loop_
_entity.id
_entity.type
_entity.pdbx_description
1 polymer ?
#
loop_
_entity_poly.entity_id
_entity_poly.type
_entity_poly.pdbx_seq_one_letter_code
_entity_poly.pdbx_strand_id
1 'polypeptide(L)'
;FPSKPERRKQHERRCKDLMNLKPEEISSVIKEEIKRYSSHMSVAEVGTVIQVADGIARIHGLEKAMQGELLEFPHGVRGMVLNLEEDNVGAVLLGDATNIEEGDIVKTTGTVVEVPVGDEMIGRVVNALGQPIDGKGPISSRKFRKIERVASGVIDRKSVDTPLQTGIKAIDSMVPIGRGQRELIIGDRQTGKTAIAIDTIINQKGQ
;
A
#
# COMPACT_ATOMS: atom_id res chain seq x y z
N PHE A 1 33.30 7.16 37.57
CA PHE A 1 33.21 8.44 36.80
C PHE A 1 34.60 9.07 36.82
N PRO A 2 35.23 9.33 35.63
CA PRO A 2 36.56 9.96 35.57
C PRO A 2 36.47 11.43 36.02
N SER A 3 37.51 11.86 36.76
CA SER A 3 37.62 13.17 37.38
C SER A 3 37.74 14.29 36.33
N LYS A 4 37.27 15.52 36.69
CA LYS A 4 37.26 16.69 35.79
C LYS A 4 38.59 16.97 35.03
N PRO A 5 39.83 16.72 35.62
CA PRO A 5 41.07 16.98 34.88
C PRO A 5 41.37 15.97 33.75
N GLU A 6 40.87 14.76 33.85
CA GLU A 6 41.10 13.74 32.78
C GLU A 6 40.27 14.03 31.53
N ARG A 7 39.04 14.51 31.65
CA ARG A 7 38.21 14.95 30.53
C ARG A 7 38.82 16.11 29.73
N ARG A 8 39.50 17.03 30.44
CA ARG A 8 40.14 18.18 29.80
C ARG A 8 41.36 17.77 29.00
N LYS A 9 42.19 16.85 29.54
CA LYS A 9 43.35 16.29 28.81
C LYS A 9 42.94 15.43 27.60
N GLN A 10 41.82 14.74 27.69
CA GLN A 10 41.29 13.93 26.60
C GLN A 10 40.72 14.81 25.48
N HIS A 11 40.12 15.95 25.85
CA HIS A 11 39.61 16.92 24.88
C HIS A 11 40.74 17.68 24.17
N GLU A 12 41.78 18.04 24.89
CA GLU A 12 42.98 18.69 24.32
C GLU A 12 43.80 17.77 23.41
N ARG A 13 43.86 16.44 23.70
CA ARG A 13 44.49 15.47 22.80
C ARG A 13 43.66 15.33 21.52
N ARG A 14 42.36 15.24 21.62
CA ARG A 14 41.46 15.14 20.46
C ARG A 14 41.50 16.38 19.55
N CYS A 15 41.66 17.58 20.12
CA CYS A 15 41.87 18.80 19.35
C CYS A 15 43.23 18.87 18.65
N LYS A 16 44.30 18.33 19.26
CA LYS A 16 45.63 18.28 18.63
C LYS A 16 45.71 17.29 17.50
N ASP A 17 45.03 16.16 17.60
CA ASP A 17 44.95 15.14 16.53
C ASP A 17 44.14 15.67 15.32
N LEU A 18 43.15 16.53 15.52
CA LEU A 18 42.38 17.19 14.47
C LEU A 18 43.15 18.27 13.70
N MET A 19 44.23 18.82 14.28
CA MET A 19 45.01 19.87 13.65
C MET A 19 46.15 19.34 12.74
N ASN A 20 46.36 18.00 12.66
CA ASN A 20 47.41 17.38 11.86
C ASN A 20 46.89 16.53 10.69
N LEU A 21 45.61 16.63 10.36
CA LEU A 21 45.05 15.95 9.18
C LEU A 21 45.58 16.62 7.90
N LYS A 22 46.22 15.83 7.03
CA LYS A 22 46.62 16.29 5.71
C LYS A 22 45.39 16.66 4.88
N PRO A 23 45.48 17.68 4.00
CA PRO A 23 44.32 18.10 3.15
C PRO A 23 43.68 16.95 2.35
N GLU A 24 44.46 15.95 2.00
CA GLU A 24 44.05 14.75 1.26
C GLU A 24 43.19 13.79 2.15
N GLU A 25 43.50 13.68 3.42
CA GLU A 25 42.73 12.85 4.39
C GLU A 25 41.39 13.51 4.71
N ILE A 26 41.34 14.82 4.84
CA ILE A 26 40.08 15.59 5.01
C ILE A 26 39.20 15.43 3.77
N SER A 27 39.78 15.50 2.57
CA SER A 27 39.04 15.32 1.32
C SER A 27 38.49 13.90 1.14
N SER A 28 39.20 12.88 1.61
CA SER A 28 38.74 11.49 1.55
C SER A 28 37.61 11.23 2.54
N VAL A 29 37.71 11.75 3.76
CA VAL A 29 36.65 11.62 4.79
C VAL A 29 35.39 12.36 4.37
N ILE A 30 35.52 13.56 3.82
CA ILE A 30 34.37 14.31 3.30
C ILE A 30 33.71 13.58 2.13
N LYS A 31 34.46 13.01 1.20
CA LYS A 31 33.95 12.21 0.08
C LYS A 31 33.24 10.94 0.55
N GLU A 32 33.74 10.31 1.58
CA GLU A 32 33.12 9.12 2.17
C GLU A 32 31.84 9.46 2.93
N GLU A 33 31.82 10.59 3.65
CA GLU A 33 30.63 11.08 4.34
C GLU A 33 29.56 11.58 3.36
N ILE A 34 29.94 12.24 2.27
CA ILE A 34 29.02 12.61 1.16
C ILE A 34 28.45 11.35 0.50
N LYS A 35 29.25 10.31 0.25
CA LYS A 35 28.74 9.03 -0.27
C LYS A 35 27.78 8.33 0.70
N ARG A 36 28.05 8.34 1.99
CA ARG A 36 27.14 7.86 3.03
C ARG A 36 25.85 8.67 3.05
N TYR A 37 25.93 9.97 2.98
CA TYR A 37 24.75 10.86 2.95
C TYR A 37 23.88 10.61 1.71
N SER A 38 24.50 10.42 0.53
CA SER A 38 23.75 10.14 -0.70
C SER A 38 23.13 8.74 -0.74
N SER A 39 23.63 7.78 0.06
CA SER A 39 23.04 6.42 0.13
C SER A 39 21.90 6.29 1.15
N HIS A 40 21.66 7.31 1.99
CA HIS A 40 20.62 7.34 3.01
C HIS A 40 19.53 8.40 2.82
N MET A 41 19.62 9.21 1.75
CA MET A 41 18.52 10.10 1.40
C MET A 41 17.58 9.39 0.40
N SER A 42 16.74 8.50 0.88
CA SER A 42 15.39 8.46 0.33
C SER A 42 14.74 9.79 0.77
N VAL A 43 14.80 10.80 -0.06
CA VAL A 43 14.04 12.03 0.15
C VAL A 43 12.59 11.65 -0.06
N ALA A 44 11.91 11.28 1.02
CA ALA A 44 10.48 11.23 1.00
C ALA A 44 10.03 12.66 0.68
N GLU A 45 9.43 12.88 -0.47
CA GLU A 45 8.81 14.15 -0.76
C GLU A 45 7.69 14.39 0.25
N VAL A 46 7.60 15.61 0.69
CA VAL A 46 6.63 16.03 1.69
C VAL A 46 5.64 16.97 1.01
N GLY A 47 4.36 16.62 1.08
CA GLY A 47 3.27 17.45 0.60
C GLY A 47 2.39 17.92 1.75
N THR A 48 1.52 18.86 1.46
CA THR A 48 0.54 19.40 2.42
C THR A 48 -0.86 19.17 1.88
N VAL A 49 -1.75 18.70 2.74
CA VAL A 49 -3.17 18.52 2.41
C VAL A 49 -3.82 19.89 2.21
N ILE A 50 -4.42 20.12 1.04
CA ILE A 50 -5.16 21.34 0.71
C ILE A 50 -6.64 21.19 1.06
N GLN A 51 -7.17 20.00 0.83
CA GLN A 51 -8.59 19.71 1.01
C GLN A 51 -8.78 18.22 1.30
N VAL A 52 -9.71 17.92 2.20
CA VAL A 52 -10.18 16.55 2.46
C VAL A 52 -11.71 16.52 2.38
N ALA A 53 -12.25 15.62 1.58
CA ALA A 53 -13.69 15.37 1.49
C ALA A 53 -13.96 13.93 1.04
N ASP A 54 -14.93 13.28 1.66
CA ASP A 54 -15.45 11.96 1.25
C ASP A 54 -14.37 10.88 1.04
N GLY A 55 -13.31 10.88 1.87
CA GLY A 55 -12.22 9.91 1.77
C GLY A 55 -11.21 10.20 0.66
N ILE A 56 -11.26 11.41 0.07
CA ILE A 56 -10.31 11.90 -0.92
C ILE A 56 -9.55 13.07 -0.31
N ALA A 57 -8.22 13.07 -0.46
CA ALA A 57 -7.36 14.18 -0.10
C ALA A 57 -6.72 14.79 -1.36
N ARG A 58 -6.74 16.11 -1.45
CA ARG A 58 -5.92 16.88 -2.40
C ARG A 58 -4.68 17.38 -1.70
N ILE A 59 -3.52 17.16 -2.31
CA ILE A 59 -2.22 17.40 -1.69
C ILE A 59 -1.37 18.24 -2.63
N HIS A 60 -0.73 19.25 -2.11
CA HIS A 60 0.23 20.09 -2.81
C HIS A 60 1.67 19.70 -2.47
N GLY A 61 2.59 19.78 -3.42
CA GLY A 61 4.03 19.63 -3.19
C GLY A 61 4.58 18.21 -3.35
N LEU A 62 3.84 17.28 -3.97
CA LEU A 62 4.29 15.92 -4.29
C LEU A 62 4.59 15.79 -5.80
N GLU A 63 5.55 16.56 -6.31
CA GLU A 63 5.81 16.67 -7.75
C GLU A 63 6.33 15.36 -8.39
N LYS A 64 6.98 14.49 -7.61
CA LYS A 64 7.55 13.22 -8.10
C LYS A 64 6.70 12.01 -7.75
N ALA A 65 5.53 12.22 -7.15
CA ALA A 65 4.64 11.12 -6.80
C ALA A 65 4.21 10.35 -8.06
N MET A 66 4.16 9.04 -7.94
CA MET A 66 3.75 8.15 -9.03
C MET A 66 2.27 7.80 -8.89
N GLN A 67 1.59 7.58 -10.01
CA GLN A 67 0.23 7.04 -9.98
C GLN A 67 0.20 5.67 -9.29
N GLY A 68 -0.74 5.48 -8.38
CA GLY A 68 -0.83 4.27 -7.55
C GLY A 68 0.19 4.19 -6.43
N GLU A 69 0.95 5.25 -6.16
CA GLU A 69 1.89 5.30 -5.05
C GLU A 69 1.18 5.34 -3.71
N LEU A 70 1.75 4.65 -2.73
CA LEU A 70 1.29 4.68 -1.35
C LEU A 70 1.82 5.94 -0.66
N LEU A 71 0.91 6.71 -0.07
CA LEU A 71 1.22 7.89 0.73
C LEU A 71 0.99 7.60 2.22
N GLU A 72 1.79 8.22 3.05
CA GLU A 72 1.67 8.14 4.51
C GLU A 72 1.16 9.46 5.07
N PHE A 73 -0.02 9.41 5.68
CA PHE A 73 -0.69 10.52 6.36
C PHE A 73 -0.44 10.46 7.86
N PRO A 74 -0.75 11.53 8.61
CA PRO A 74 -0.77 11.50 10.06
C PRO A 74 -1.69 10.40 10.60
N HIS A 75 -1.52 10.06 11.87
CA HIS A 75 -2.32 9.04 12.58
C HIS A 75 -2.24 7.63 11.99
N GLY A 76 -1.21 7.35 11.15
CA GLY A 76 -1.04 6.04 10.51
C GLY A 76 -2.02 5.74 9.37
N VAL A 77 -2.78 6.74 8.93
CA VAL A 77 -3.65 6.61 7.76
C VAL A 77 -2.79 6.54 6.51
N ARG A 78 -3.17 5.67 5.59
CA ARG A 78 -2.50 5.53 4.30
C ARG A 78 -3.43 5.93 3.17
N GLY A 79 -2.86 6.45 2.11
CA GLY A 79 -3.60 6.80 0.90
C GLY A 79 -2.91 6.30 -0.35
N MET A 80 -3.66 6.21 -1.42
CA MET A 80 -3.17 5.83 -2.74
C MET A 80 -3.34 7.00 -3.70
N VAL A 81 -2.28 7.37 -4.40
CA VAL A 81 -2.32 8.38 -5.46
C VAL A 81 -3.18 7.88 -6.60
N LEU A 82 -4.25 8.59 -6.92
CA LEU A 82 -5.16 8.24 -8.01
C LEU A 82 -5.05 9.22 -9.17
N ASN A 83 -4.92 10.50 -8.89
CA ASN A 83 -4.88 11.56 -9.89
C ASN A 83 -3.66 12.45 -9.70
N LEU A 84 -2.97 12.74 -10.79
CA LEU A 84 -1.81 13.64 -10.85
C LEU A 84 -2.22 14.84 -11.69
N GLU A 85 -2.34 16.00 -11.06
CA GLU A 85 -2.62 17.28 -11.70
C GLU A 85 -1.35 18.14 -11.69
N GLU A 86 -1.34 19.23 -12.41
CA GLU A 86 -0.17 20.09 -12.56
C GLU A 86 0.31 20.66 -11.22
N ASP A 87 -0.63 21.09 -10.36
CA ASP A 87 -0.34 21.75 -9.08
C ASP A 87 -0.68 20.91 -7.85
N ASN A 88 -1.36 19.77 -8.03
CA ASN A 88 -1.81 18.97 -6.90
C ASN A 88 -1.94 17.48 -7.24
N VAL A 89 -1.95 16.68 -6.20
CA VAL A 89 -2.12 15.22 -6.27
C VAL A 89 -3.40 14.83 -5.55
N GLY A 90 -4.28 14.11 -6.24
CA GLY A 90 -5.47 13.51 -5.66
C GLY A 90 -5.19 12.12 -5.14
N ALA A 91 -5.42 11.88 -3.86
CA ALA A 91 -5.23 10.59 -3.21
C ALA A 91 -6.53 10.10 -2.55
N VAL A 92 -6.77 8.79 -2.67
CA VAL A 92 -7.85 8.11 -1.93
C VAL A 92 -7.31 7.61 -0.60
N LEU A 93 -8.00 7.92 0.49
CA LEU A 93 -7.62 7.49 1.83
C LEU A 93 -8.08 6.04 2.07
N LEU A 94 -7.15 5.20 2.52
CA LEU A 94 -7.37 3.77 2.79
C LEU A 94 -7.45 3.54 4.31
N GLY A 95 -8.55 3.98 4.91
CA GLY A 95 -8.77 3.89 6.35
C GLY A 95 -9.74 4.93 6.86
N ASP A 96 -9.73 5.15 8.17
CA ASP A 96 -10.54 6.19 8.80
C ASP A 96 -9.90 7.56 8.55
N ALA A 97 -10.59 8.38 7.77
CA ALA A 97 -10.15 9.72 7.36
C ALA A 97 -10.61 10.84 8.33
N THR A 98 -11.29 10.50 9.40
CA THR A 98 -11.96 11.46 10.29
C THR A 98 -10.98 12.43 10.96
N ASN A 99 -9.72 12.01 11.14
CA ASN A 99 -8.69 12.79 11.82
C ASN A 99 -7.69 13.45 10.85
N ILE A 100 -7.97 13.45 9.55
CA ILE A 100 -7.11 14.13 8.58
C ILE A 100 -7.69 15.50 8.29
N GLU A 101 -6.86 16.52 8.49
CA GLU A 101 -7.25 17.93 8.36
C GLU A 101 -6.47 18.63 7.25
N GLU A 102 -7.00 19.78 6.82
CA GLU A 102 -6.28 20.67 5.90
C GLU A 102 -5.03 21.23 6.59
N GLY A 103 -3.90 21.20 5.89
CA GLY A 103 -2.60 21.58 6.44
C GLY A 103 -1.76 20.40 6.94
N ASP A 104 -2.31 19.21 7.00
CA ASP A 104 -1.57 18.01 7.39
C ASP A 104 -0.43 17.69 6.43
N ILE A 105 0.64 17.12 7.00
CA ILE A 105 1.85 16.75 6.25
C ILE A 105 1.73 15.31 5.77
N VAL A 106 1.89 15.13 4.47
CA VAL A 106 1.85 13.82 3.80
C VAL A 106 3.23 13.48 3.24
N LYS A 107 3.63 12.23 3.33
CA LYS A 107 4.92 11.73 2.84
C LYS A 107 4.72 10.70 1.74
N THR A 108 5.57 10.76 0.70
CA THR A 108 5.66 9.70 -0.29
C THR A 108 6.41 8.49 0.29
N THR A 109 6.04 7.29 -0.13
CA THR A 109 6.74 6.05 0.27
C THR A 109 7.68 5.53 -0.82
N GLY A 110 7.59 6.07 -2.04
CA GLY A 110 8.34 5.59 -3.20
C GLY A 110 7.89 4.21 -3.70
N THR A 111 6.79 3.67 -3.18
CA THR A 111 6.29 2.34 -3.53
C THR A 111 4.85 2.40 -4.01
N VAL A 112 4.55 1.70 -5.10
CA VAL A 112 3.19 1.52 -5.59
C VAL A 112 2.43 0.61 -4.62
N VAL A 113 1.14 0.88 -4.42
CA VAL A 113 0.30 0.08 -3.51
C VAL A 113 0.28 -1.38 -3.94
N GLU A 114 0.72 -2.24 -3.04
CA GLU A 114 0.75 -3.69 -3.21
C GLU A 114 0.23 -4.40 -1.97
N VAL A 115 -0.27 -5.62 -2.16
CA VAL A 115 -0.83 -6.45 -1.08
C VAL A 115 -0.08 -7.78 -1.02
N PRO A 116 0.05 -8.36 0.19
CA PRO A 116 0.59 -9.70 0.33
C PRO A 116 -0.31 -10.71 -0.34
N VAL A 117 0.28 -11.71 -0.97
CA VAL A 117 -0.41 -12.82 -1.65
C VAL A 117 0.24 -14.14 -1.28
N GLY A 118 -0.53 -15.22 -1.34
CA GLY A 118 -0.05 -16.57 -1.06
C GLY A 118 -1.06 -17.38 -0.25
N ASP A 119 -0.71 -18.62 0.02
CA ASP A 119 -1.56 -19.56 0.75
C ASP A 119 -1.77 -19.12 2.21
N GLU A 120 -0.87 -18.30 2.74
CA GLU A 120 -0.95 -17.73 4.08
C GLU A 120 -2.14 -16.76 4.26
N MET A 121 -2.71 -16.29 3.14
CA MET A 121 -3.88 -15.41 3.13
C MET A 121 -5.21 -16.19 3.21
N ILE A 122 -5.19 -17.50 2.97
CA ILE A 122 -6.40 -18.31 2.93
C ILE A 122 -7.02 -18.40 4.33
N GLY A 123 -8.31 -18.10 4.44
CA GLY A 123 -9.03 -18.11 5.71
C GLY A 123 -8.70 -16.97 6.66
N ARG A 124 -8.03 -15.93 6.18
CA ARG A 124 -7.74 -14.69 6.91
C ARG A 124 -8.68 -13.57 6.48
N VAL A 125 -8.94 -12.66 7.41
CA VAL A 125 -9.67 -11.41 7.12
C VAL A 125 -8.68 -10.25 7.22
N VAL A 126 -8.60 -9.48 6.16
CA VAL A 126 -7.62 -8.38 6.03
C VAL A 126 -8.29 -7.10 5.56
N ASN A 127 -7.64 -5.97 5.82
CA ASN A 127 -8.04 -4.68 5.27
C ASN A 127 -7.58 -4.53 3.80
N ALA A 128 -7.83 -3.36 3.21
CA ALA A 128 -7.46 -3.06 1.81
C ALA A 128 -5.96 -3.15 1.53
N LEU A 129 -5.10 -3.02 2.54
CA LEU A 129 -3.65 -3.12 2.44
C LEU A 129 -3.12 -4.52 2.78
N GLY A 130 -4.01 -5.50 2.99
CA GLY A 130 -3.62 -6.86 3.36
C GLY A 130 -3.19 -7.03 4.82
N GLN A 131 -3.45 -6.05 5.68
CA GLN A 131 -3.18 -6.17 7.12
C GLN A 131 -4.30 -6.98 7.80
N PRO A 132 -3.96 -7.94 8.67
CA PRO A 132 -4.96 -8.77 9.32
C PRO A 132 -5.80 -7.98 10.31
N ILE A 133 -7.12 -8.18 10.24
CA ILE A 133 -8.11 -7.60 11.17
C ILE A 133 -8.90 -8.68 11.93
N ASP A 134 -8.52 -9.95 11.76
CA ASP A 134 -9.19 -11.12 12.32
C ASP A 134 -8.70 -11.54 13.71
N GLY A 135 -7.75 -10.81 14.29
CA GLY A 135 -7.17 -11.13 15.60
C GLY A 135 -6.28 -12.37 15.64
N LYS A 136 -6.00 -13.02 14.49
CA LYS A 136 -5.18 -14.24 14.42
C LYS A 136 -3.67 -13.98 14.28
N GLY A 137 -3.22 -12.77 14.56
CA GLY A 137 -1.81 -12.38 14.47
C GLY A 137 -1.32 -11.99 13.06
N PRO A 138 -0.06 -11.60 12.91
CA PRO A 138 0.50 -11.11 11.65
C PRO A 138 0.56 -12.20 10.57
N ILE A 139 0.50 -11.79 9.30
CA ILE A 139 0.63 -12.66 8.14
C ILE A 139 2.06 -12.57 7.62
N SER A 140 2.77 -13.70 7.54
CA SER A 140 4.16 -13.76 7.09
C SER A 140 4.27 -14.09 5.60
N SER A 141 3.60 -13.34 4.74
CA SER A 141 3.75 -13.50 3.30
C SER A 141 5.07 -12.88 2.80
N ARG A 142 5.76 -13.58 1.90
CA ARG A 142 6.96 -13.10 1.22
C ARG A 142 6.68 -12.59 -0.20
N LYS A 143 5.48 -12.81 -0.71
CA LYS A 143 5.08 -12.43 -2.06
C LYS A 143 4.11 -11.26 -1.98
N PHE A 144 4.36 -10.23 -2.78
CA PHE A 144 3.49 -9.07 -2.90
C PHE A 144 3.04 -8.93 -4.35
N ARG A 145 1.89 -8.33 -4.54
CA ARG A 145 1.31 -8.07 -5.85
C ARG A 145 0.67 -6.70 -5.88
N LYS A 146 0.94 -5.95 -6.93
CA LYS A 146 0.29 -4.65 -7.14
C LYS A 146 -1.22 -4.80 -7.21
N ILE A 147 -1.94 -3.89 -6.57
CA ILE A 147 -3.42 -3.88 -6.56
C ILE A 147 -3.92 -3.64 -7.98
N GLU A 148 -3.37 -2.63 -8.67
CA GLU A 148 -3.75 -2.34 -10.03
C GLU A 148 -2.92 -3.14 -11.03
N ARG A 149 -3.62 -3.81 -11.93
CA ARG A 149 -3.04 -4.61 -13.02
C ARG A 149 -3.90 -4.49 -14.27
N VAL A 150 -3.24 -4.54 -15.39
CA VAL A 150 -3.92 -4.70 -16.67
C VAL A 150 -4.64 -6.07 -16.69
N ALA A 151 -5.94 -6.05 -16.99
CA ALA A 151 -6.72 -7.28 -17.17
C ALA A 151 -6.22 -8.05 -18.39
N SER A 152 -6.27 -9.40 -18.31
CA SER A 152 -5.95 -10.24 -19.46
C SER A 152 -6.88 -9.94 -20.62
N GLY A 153 -6.30 -9.86 -21.81
CA GLY A 153 -7.04 -9.64 -23.07
C GLY A 153 -8.02 -10.77 -23.40
N VAL A 154 -8.88 -10.52 -24.36
CA VAL A 154 -9.86 -11.53 -24.80
C VAL A 154 -9.17 -12.79 -25.34
N ILE A 155 -8.03 -12.62 -26.01
CA ILE A 155 -7.26 -13.73 -26.61
C ILE A 155 -6.61 -14.61 -25.53
N ASP A 156 -6.18 -13.98 -24.41
CA ASP A 156 -5.49 -14.70 -23.33
C ASP A 156 -6.44 -15.46 -22.40
N ARG A 157 -7.74 -15.21 -22.53
CA ARG A 157 -8.74 -15.84 -21.67
C ARG A 157 -9.21 -17.17 -22.28
N LYS A 158 -9.24 -18.20 -21.45
CA LYS A 158 -9.89 -19.45 -21.80
C LYS A 158 -11.40 -19.23 -21.98
N SER A 159 -11.99 -19.83 -23.01
CA SER A 159 -13.44 -19.85 -23.19
C SER A 159 -14.14 -20.52 -22.00
N VAL A 160 -15.36 -20.10 -21.72
CA VAL A 160 -16.19 -20.72 -20.68
C VAL A 160 -16.68 -22.07 -21.19
N ASP A 161 -16.14 -23.15 -20.64
CA ASP A 161 -16.39 -24.51 -21.06
C ASP A 161 -16.80 -25.47 -19.93
N THR A 162 -16.73 -24.97 -18.70
CA THR A 162 -17.01 -25.79 -17.51
C THR A 162 -18.30 -25.31 -16.83
N PRO A 163 -19.31 -26.17 -16.66
CA PRO A 163 -20.57 -25.78 -16.03
C PRO A 163 -20.40 -25.49 -14.54
N LEU A 164 -21.13 -24.49 -14.06
CA LEU A 164 -21.28 -24.17 -12.64
C LEU A 164 -22.63 -24.74 -12.15
N GLN A 165 -22.57 -25.68 -11.24
CA GLN A 165 -23.78 -26.20 -10.59
C GLN A 165 -24.16 -25.27 -9.45
N THR A 166 -25.26 -24.54 -9.58
CA THR A 166 -25.73 -23.61 -8.54
C THR A 166 -26.42 -24.33 -7.39
N GLY A 167 -26.92 -25.55 -7.64
CA GLY A 167 -27.75 -26.32 -6.71
C GLY A 167 -29.22 -25.86 -6.69
N ILE A 168 -29.57 -24.87 -7.50
CA ILE A 168 -30.93 -24.36 -7.62
C ILE A 168 -31.54 -24.97 -8.89
N LYS A 169 -32.49 -25.90 -8.72
CA LYS A 169 -33.07 -26.67 -9.84
C LYS A 169 -33.59 -25.83 -10.97
N ALA A 170 -34.23 -24.69 -10.68
CA ALA A 170 -34.77 -23.79 -11.71
C ALA A 170 -33.66 -23.16 -12.56
N ILE A 171 -32.53 -22.87 -11.97
CA ILE A 171 -31.38 -22.29 -12.69
C ILE A 171 -30.66 -23.38 -13.45
N ASP A 172 -30.25 -24.44 -12.79
CA ASP A 172 -29.44 -25.50 -13.38
C ASP A 172 -30.12 -26.22 -14.54
N SER A 173 -31.47 -26.27 -14.54
CA SER A 173 -32.23 -26.94 -15.60
C SER A 173 -32.55 -26.05 -16.80
N MET A 174 -32.65 -24.73 -16.61
CA MET A 174 -33.13 -23.81 -17.67
C MET A 174 -32.13 -22.75 -18.09
N VAL A 175 -31.21 -22.36 -17.22
CA VAL A 175 -30.25 -21.29 -17.44
C VAL A 175 -28.85 -21.81 -17.10
N PRO A 176 -28.19 -22.51 -18.04
CA PRO A 176 -26.85 -23.05 -17.78
C PRO A 176 -25.85 -21.95 -17.57
N ILE A 177 -25.17 -21.97 -16.45
CA ILE A 177 -24.12 -21.01 -16.06
C ILE A 177 -22.78 -21.71 -16.14
N GLY A 178 -21.79 -21.04 -16.71
CA GLY A 178 -20.42 -21.55 -16.81
C GLY A 178 -19.47 -20.87 -15.83
N ARG A 179 -18.45 -21.58 -15.40
CA ARG A 179 -17.37 -21.04 -14.54
C ARG A 179 -16.59 -19.96 -15.27
N GLY A 180 -16.63 -18.73 -14.73
CA GLY A 180 -16.03 -17.54 -15.35
C GLY A 180 -17.00 -16.69 -16.17
N GLN A 181 -18.26 -17.09 -16.28
CA GLN A 181 -19.31 -16.33 -16.94
C GLN A 181 -19.71 -15.12 -16.09
N ARG A 182 -20.16 -14.05 -16.75
CA ARG A 182 -20.75 -12.88 -16.11
C ARG A 182 -22.26 -12.98 -16.19
N GLU A 183 -22.92 -13.04 -15.03
CA GLU A 183 -24.36 -13.14 -14.92
C GLU A 183 -24.96 -11.91 -14.24
N LEU A 184 -26.14 -11.51 -14.69
CA LEU A 184 -26.92 -10.45 -14.10
C LEU A 184 -28.09 -11.05 -13.31
N ILE A 185 -28.14 -10.79 -12.00
CA ILE A 185 -29.28 -11.10 -11.16
C ILE A 185 -30.02 -9.80 -10.85
N ILE A 186 -31.17 -9.62 -11.51
CA ILE A 186 -31.98 -8.39 -11.42
C ILE A 186 -33.30 -8.67 -10.71
N GLY A 187 -33.78 -7.70 -9.93
CA GLY A 187 -35.08 -7.74 -9.24
C GLY A 187 -35.18 -6.59 -8.25
N ASP A 188 -36.35 -6.41 -7.67
CA ASP A 188 -36.64 -5.39 -6.67
C ASP A 188 -35.93 -5.65 -5.33
N ARG A 189 -36.06 -4.75 -4.39
CA ARG A 189 -35.51 -4.93 -3.04
C ARG A 189 -36.10 -6.18 -2.37
N GLN A 190 -35.27 -6.91 -1.64
CA GLN A 190 -35.65 -8.11 -0.85
C GLN A 190 -36.26 -9.27 -1.65
N THR A 191 -36.02 -9.35 -2.94
CA THR A 191 -36.49 -10.47 -3.80
C THR A 191 -35.58 -11.69 -3.82
N GLY A 192 -34.58 -11.76 -2.93
CA GLY A 192 -33.72 -12.95 -2.81
C GLY A 192 -32.49 -12.97 -3.72
N LYS A 193 -32.12 -11.86 -4.37
CA LYS A 193 -30.94 -11.82 -5.26
C LYS A 193 -29.65 -12.29 -4.59
N THR A 194 -29.40 -11.78 -3.40
CA THR A 194 -28.24 -12.15 -2.60
C THR A 194 -28.31 -13.60 -2.13
N ALA A 195 -29.51 -14.11 -1.82
CA ALA A 195 -29.70 -15.51 -1.41
C ALA A 195 -29.25 -16.48 -2.52
N ILE A 196 -29.61 -16.21 -3.78
CA ILE A 196 -29.15 -17.02 -4.94
C ILE A 196 -27.62 -17.09 -5.00
N ALA A 197 -26.95 -15.95 -4.83
CA ALA A 197 -25.47 -15.91 -4.84
C ALA A 197 -24.86 -16.69 -3.67
N ILE A 198 -25.41 -16.52 -2.46
CA ILE A 198 -24.92 -17.22 -1.25
C ILE A 198 -25.15 -18.72 -1.36
N ASP A 199 -26.34 -19.16 -1.78
CA ASP A 199 -26.66 -20.58 -1.95
C ASP A 199 -25.75 -21.23 -2.99
N THR A 200 -25.48 -20.53 -4.09
CA THR A 200 -24.51 -20.98 -5.11
C THR A 200 -23.12 -21.18 -4.52
N ILE A 201 -22.63 -20.23 -3.69
CA ILE A 201 -21.32 -20.34 -3.03
C ILE A 201 -21.28 -21.53 -2.07
N ILE A 202 -22.35 -21.71 -1.26
CA ILE A 202 -22.44 -22.83 -0.31
C ILE A 202 -22.39 -24.17 -1.04
N ASN A 203 -23.09 -24.28 -2.17
CA ASN A 203 -23.15 -25.50 -2.97
C ASN A 203 -21.85 -25.82 -3.71
N GLN A 204 -20.86 -24.90 -3.75
CA GLN A 204 -19.52 -25.20 -4.29
C GLN A 204 -18.62 -25.95 -3.29
N LYS A 205 -19.05 -26.14 -2.04
CA LYS A 205 -18.23 -26.83 -1.03
C LYS A 205 -18.02 -28.29 -1.41
N GLY A 206 -16.78 -28.68 -1.65
CA GLY A 206 -16.39 -30.05 -2.00
C GLY A 206 -16.40 -30.36 -3.51
N GLN A 207 -16.50 -29.33 -4.34
CA GLN A 207 -16.41 -29.42 -5.81
C GLN A 207 -15.02 -29.09 -6.34
#